data_832dc4c9dc1b49d76221b9249793ee3f
#
_entry.id   832dc4c9dc1b49d76221b9249793ee3f
#
_cell.length_a   1.000
_cell.length_b   1.000
_cell.length_c   1.000
_cell.angle_alpha   90.00
_cell.angle_beta   90.00
_cell.angle_gamma   90.00
#
_symmetry.space_group_name_H-M   'P 1'
#
loop_
_entity.id
_entity.type
_entity.pdbx_description
1 polymer ?
#
loop_
_entity_poly.entity_id
_entity_poly.type
_entity_poly.pdbx_seq_one_letter_code
_entity_poly.pdbx_strand_id
1 'polypeptide(L)'
;MKIKSFMMMTMAAVALVFGVSSCGGDDDVPPVPESPVADLLVGSYSGTEIMTVSGDIDESDKVFQFTKANDTTVDLVIPAYGEGMMTLPELPVKGIMLVKEVDDIAGALPQGSYTGTVKNAKGEEKTYVVSDFMVLYSGKDNAIMVTFKLKYGNMPFDFDGVFIGKKLLK
;
A
#
# COMPACT_ATOMS: atom_id res chain seq x y z
N MET A 1 26.27 -8.20 0.84
CA MET A 1 25.54 -8.92 -0.20
C MET A 1 24.94 -7.89 -1.14
N LYS A 2 25.11 -8.02 -2.47
CA LYS A 2 25.00 -6.89 -3.40
C LYS A 2 23.53 -6.58 -3.73
N ILE A 3 22.96 -5.55 -3.12
CA ILE A 3 21.70 -4.93 -3.59
C ILE A 3 22.11 -3.81 -4.59
N LYS A 4 22.45 -4.23 -5.80
CA LYS A 4 22.64 -3.31 -6.91
C LYS A 4 21.75 -3.81 -8.04
N SER A 5 20.51 -3.38 -8.11
CA SER A 5 19.73 -3.36 -9.37
C SER A 5 18.25 -2.98 -9.23
N PHE A 6 17.85 -2.21 -8.23
CA PHE A 6 16.43 -1.80 -8.14
C PHE A 6 16.23 -0.28 -8.15
N MET A 7 17.28 0.47 -8.45
CA MET A 7 17.22 1.93 -8.39
C MET A 7 17.35 2.55 -9.80
N MET A 8 16.46 2.16 -10.71
CA MET A 8 16.22 2.88 -11.95
C MET A 8 14.84 2.48 -12.51
N MET A 9 13.80 3.02 -11.93
CA MET A 9 12.50 3.05 -12.60
C MET A 9 11.99 4.49 -12.54
N THR A 10 12.22 5.15 -13.65
CA THR A 10 11.81 6.47 -14.06
C THR A 10 10.34 6.73 -13.73
N MET A 11 10.08 7.87 -13.10
CA MET A 11 8.77 8.52 -13.08
C MET A 11 8.27 8.71 -14.52
N ALA A 12 7.36 7.87 -14.96
CA ALA A 12 6.57 8.13 -16.17
C ALA A 12 5.20 8.64 -15.72
N ALA A 13 4.92 9.87 -16.10
CA ALA A 13 3.65 10.54 -15.87
C ALA A 13 2.52 9.71 -16.49
N VAL A 14 1.55 9.30 -15.68
CA VAL A 14 0.32 8.64 -16.13
C VAL A 14 -0.58 9.69 -16.75
N ALA A 15 -0.55 9.79 -18.08
CA ALA A 15 -1.58 10.49 -18.85
C ALA A 15 -2.73 9.51 -19.10
N LEU A 16 -3.86 9.73 -18.46
CA LEU A 16 -5.11 9.04 -18.74
C LEU A 16 -5.58 9.35 -20.16
N VAL A 17 -5.44 8.40 -21.08
CA VAL A 17 -6.08 8.45 -22.39
C VAL A 17 -7.19 7.40 -22.41
N PHE A 18 -8.43 7.86 -22.27
CA PHE A 18 -9.59 7.09 -22.67
C PHE A 18 -9.69 7.04 -24.17
N GLY A 19 -9.25 5.93 -24.76
CA GLY A 19 -9.42 5.67 -26.19
C GLY A 19 -10.30 4.44 -26.39
N VAL A 20 -11.58 4.67 -26.70
CA VAL A 20 -12.45 3.64 -27.27
C VAL A 20 -12.07 3.50 -28.74
N SER A 21 -11.54 2.36 -29.16
CA SER A 21 -11.44 2.01 -30.56
C SER A 21 -12.04 0.63 -30.81
N SER A 22 -13.17 0.65 -31.49
CA SER A 22 -13.84 -0.49 -32.10
C SER A 22 -13.13 -0.84 -33.42
N CYS A 23 -12.84 -2.11 -33.68
CA CYS A 23 -13.26 -2.85 -34.88
C CYS A 23 -12.46 -4.14 -35.11
N GLY A 24 -13.18 -5.26 -35.15
CA GLY A 24 -13.17 -6.22 -36.23
C GLY A 24 -12.15 -7.37 -36.22
N GLY A 25 -12.66 -8.60 -36.01
CA GLY A 25 -11.96 -9.83 -36.36
C GLY A 25 -12.41 -11.01 -35.50
N ASP A 26 -13.19 -11.92 -36.12
CA ASP A 26 -13.72 -13.14 -35.55
C ASP A 26 -12.66 -14.02 -34.91
N ASP A 27 -12.83 -14.30 -33.61
CA ASP A 27 -12.67 -15.61 -32.98
C ASP A 27 -13.44 -15.51 -31.67
N ASP A 28 -14.64 -16.10 -31.60
CA ASP A 28 -15.50 -16.20 -30.42
C ASP A 28 -14.88 -17.12 -29.35
N VAL A 29 -13.81 -16.66 -28.73
CA VAL A 29 -13.42 -17.14 -27.41
C VAL A 29 -14.10 -16.21 -26.41
N PRO A 30 -15.07 -16.68 -25.60
CA PRO A 30 -15.68 -15.84 -24.60
C PRO A 30 -14.58 -15.30 -23.70
N PRO A 31 -14.53 -13.97 -23.44
CA PRO A 31 -13.51 -13.38 -22.58
C PRO A 31 -13.56 -14.10 -21.23
N VAL A 32 -12.43 -14.72 -20.86
CA VAL A 32 -12.27 -15.27 -19.52
C VAL A 32 -12.47 -14.10 -18.59
N PRO A 33 -13.43 -14.15 -17.64
CA PRO A 33 -13.65 -13.04 -16.71
C PRO A 33 -12.35 -12.77 -15.97
N GLU A 34 -11.76 -11.60 -16.21
CA GLU A 34 -10.56 -11.19 -15.48
C GLU A 34 -10.91 -11.10 -13.99
N SER A 35 -10.07 -11.71 -13.15
CA SER A 35 -10.25 -11.59 -11.70
C SER A 35 -10.21 -10.12 -11.30
N PRO A 36 -11.09 -9.68 -10.38
CA PRO A 36 -11.05 -8.33 -9.86
C PRO A 36 -9.64 -7.95 -9.39
N VAL A 37 -9.21 -6.74 -9.69
CA VAL A 37 -7.83 -6.29 -9.35
C VAL A 37 -7.54 -6.41 -7.85
N ALA A 38 -8.55 -6.19 -7.01
CA ALA A 38 -8.43 -6.34 -5.57
C ALA A 38 -8.06 -7.78 -5.15
N ASP A 39 -8.59 -8.81 -5.81
CA ASP A 39 -8.32 -10.21 -5.47
C ASP A 39 -6.85 -10.59 -5.68
N LEU A 40 -6.16 -9.92 -6.59
CA LEU A 40 -4.74 -10.13 -6.83
C LEU A 40 -3.87 -9.60 -5.69
N LEU A 41 -4.27 -8.45 -5.09
CA LEU A 41 -3.51 -7.81 -4.01
C LEU A 41 -3.86 -8.35 -2.62
N VAL A 42 -5.10 -8.78 -2.39
CA VAL A 42 -5.54 -9.27 -1.07
C VAL A 42 -4.63 -10.36 -0.52
N GLY A 43 -4.27 -10.25 0.76
CA GLY A 43 -3.44 -11.20 1.47
C GLY A 43 -2.52 -10.54 2.49
N SER A 44 -1.66 -11.37 3.07
CA SER A 44 -0.64 -10.94 4.03
C SER A 44 0.72 -10.92 3.34
N TYR A 45 1.52 -9.91 3.66
CA TYR A 45 2.85 -9.71 3.11
C TYR A 45 3.83 -9.58 4.28
N SER A 46 4.86 -10.42 4.30
CA SER A 46 5.94 -10.35 5.29
C SER A 46 7.16 -9.67 4.67
N GLY A 47 7.78 -8.78 5.42
CA GLY A 47 8.95 -8.05 4.95
C GLY A 47 9.46 -7.05 5.96
N THR A 48 10.30 -6.13 5.49
CA THR A 48 10.93 -5.11 6.31
C THR A 48 10.19 -3.78 6.18
N GLU A 49 9.80 -3.21 7.31
CA GLU A 49 9.34 -1.83 7.42
C GLU A 49 10.52 -0.94 7.84
N ILE A 50 10.68 0.16 7.14
CA ILE A 50 11.66 1.21 7.43
C ILE A 50 10.86 2.45 7.83
N MET A 51 10.97 2.88 9.09
CA MET A 51 10.33 4.08 9.60
C MET A 51 11.38 5.17 9.85
N THR A 52 11.17 6.33 9.28
CA THR A 52 12.00 7.51 9.54
C THR A 52 11.24 8.50 10.39
N VAL A 53 11.80 8.87 11.53
CA VAL A 53 11.23 9.80 12.51
C VAL A 53 12.25 10.84 12.87
N SER A 54 12.02 12.11 12.55
CA SER A 54 12.96 13.20 12.84
C SER A 54 14.40 12.97 12.35
N GLY A 55 14.57 12.16 11.30
CA GLY A 55 15.88 11.80 10.72
C GLY A 55 16.48 10.50 11.27
N ASP A 56 15.94 9.95 12.34
CA ASP A 56 16.32 8.62 12.84
C ASP A 56 15.60 7.55 12.02
N ILE A 57 16.34 6.50 11.64
CA ILE A 57 15.84 5.40 10.84
C ILE A 57 15.77 4.15 11.72
N ASP A 58 14.61 3.50 11.73
CA ASP A 58 14.36 2.23 12.40
C ASP A 58 13.87 1.20 11.39
N GLU A 59 14.42 -0.01 11.46
CA GLU A 59 14.06 -1.12 10.58
C GLU A 59 13.51 -2.27 11.42
N SER A 60 12.36 -2.81 11.02
CA SER A 60 11.73 -3.94 11.70
C SER A 60 11.01 -4.85 10.73
N ASP A 61 10.99 -6.15 11.06
CA ASP A 61 10.19 -7.12 10.31
C ASP A 61 8.72 -6.98 10.68
N LYS A 62 7.87 -6.82 9.66
CA LYS A 62 6.42 -6.62 9.81
C LYS A 62 5.62 -7.49 8.86
N VAL A 63 4.35 -7.62 9.18
CA VAL A 63 3.34 -8.22 8.30
C VAL A 63 2.28 -7.19 8.01
N PHE A 64 2.18 -6.79 6.74
CA PHE A 64 1.11 -5.92 6.24
C PHE A 64 -0.03 -6.79 5.72
N GLN A 65 -1.27 -6.43 6.06
CA GLN A 65 -2.45 -7.18 5.66
C GLN A 65 -3.38 -6.32 4.82
N PHE A 66 -3.64 -6.79 3.59
CA PHE A 66 -4.62 -6.18 2.69
C PHE A 66 -5.90 -7.01 2.67
N THR A 67 -7.04 -6.34 2.82
CA THR A 67 -8.37 -6.93 2.77
C THR A 67 -9.19 -6.30 1.65
N LYS A 68 -10.04 -7.10 1.01
CA LYS A 68 -10.91 -6.61 -0.07
C LYS A 68 -12.01 -5.71 0.50
N ALA A 69 -12.13 -4.49 -0.01
CA ALA A 69 -13.25 -3.60 0.24
C ALA A 69 -14.31 -3.73 -0.88
N ASN A 70 -13.85 -3.75 -2.15
CA ASN A 70 -14.64 -4.07 -3.34
C ASN A 70 -13.73 -4.55 -4.47
N ASP A 71 -14.22 -4.63 -5.70
CA ASP A 71 -13.45 -5.19 -6.83
C ASP A 71 -12.25 -4.34 -7.28
N THR A 72 -12.23 -3.07 -6.93
CA THR A 72 -11.18 -2.11 -7.30
C THR A 72 -10.52 -1.42 -6.12
N THR A 73 -10.94 -1.71 -4.88
CA THR A 73 -10.37 -1.11 -3.68
C THR A 73 -10.05 -2.14 -2.61
N VAL A 74 -9.01 -1.84 -1.84
CA VAL A 74 -8.61 -2.62 -0.68
C VAL A 74 -8.46 -1.72 0.54
N ASP A 75 -8.53 -2.35 1.72
CA ASP A 75 -8.17 -1.76 3.00
C ASP A 75 -6.83 -2.36 3.45
N LEU A 76 -6.05 -1.58 4.17
CA LEU A 76 -4.77 -1.98 4.75
C LEU A 76 -4.78 -1.74 6.25
N VAL A 77 -4.12 -2.59 7.01
CA VAL A 77 -3.74 -2.31 8.41
C VAL A 77 -2.23 -2.09 8.45
N ILE A 78 -1.81 -0.85 8.77
CA ILE A 78 -0.41 -0.54 9.09
C ILE A 78 -0.14 -1.13 10.49
N PRO A 79 0.86 -1.99 10.65
CA PRO A 79 1.15 -2.64 11.93
C PRO A 79 1.54 -1.65 13.02
N ALA A 80 1.40 -2.07 14.27
CA ALA A 80 1.86 -1.29 15.42
C ALA A 80 3.38 -1.03 15.32
N TYR A 81 3.80 0.18 15.73
CA TYR A 81 5.18 0.62 15.67
C TYR A 81 5.64 1.20 17.00
N GLY A 82 6.94 1.05 17.30
CA GLY A 82 7.62 1.63 18.43
C GLY A 82 7.41 0.86 19.74
N GLU A 83 8.11 1.32 20.78
CA GLU A 83 8.07 0.74 22.12
C GLU A 83 7.92 1.84 23.19
N GLY A 84 7.41 1.45 24.35
CA GLY A 84 7.30 2.31 25.50
C GLY A 84 6.35 3.50 25.31
N MET A 85 6.85 4.74 25.47
CA MET A 85 6.03 5.96 25.37
C MET A 85 5.74 6.41 23.93
N MET A 86 6.46 5.88 22.96
CA MET A 86 6.29 6.18 21.52
C MET A 86 5.66 5.01 20.74
N THR A 87 4.68 4.35 21.34
CA THR A 87 3.97 3.25 20.70
C THR A 87 2.81 3.77 19.86
N LEU A 88 2.80 3.42 18.59
CA LEU A 88 1.66 3.57 17.70
C LEU A 88 0.89 2.25 17.65
N PRO A 89 -0.43 2.26 17.83
CA PRO A 89 -1.24 1.06 17.65
C PRO A 89 -1.35 0.71 16.15
N GLU A 90 -1.99 -0.41 15.84
CA GLU A 90 -2.38 -0.73 14.47
C GLU A 90 -3.30 0.36 13.89
N LEU A 91 -3.00 0.78 12.67
CA LEU A 91 -3.69 1.88 12.00
C LEU A 91 -4.40 1.39 10.74
N PRO A 92 -5.74 1.22 10.75
CA PRO A 92 -6.48 0.88 9.54
C PRO A 92 -6.52 2.04 8.54
N VAL A 93 -6.22 1.75 7.29
CA VAL A 93 -6.31 2.67 6.14
C VAL A 93 -7.31 2.08 5.16
N LYS A 94 -8.36 2.82 4.82
CA LYS A 94 -9.48 2.32 4.03
C LYS A 94 -9.56 2.96 2.66
N GLY A 95 -10.10 2.20 1.70
CA GLY A 95 -10.47 2.71 0.39
C GLY A 95 -9.29 3.01 -0.51
N ILE A 96 -8.21 2.24 -0.45
CA ILE A 96 -7.08 2.34 -1.38
C ILE A 96 -7.55 1.89 -2.75
N MET A 97 -7.58 2.81 -3.71
CA MET A 97 -7.96 2.54 -5.10
C MET A 97 -6.80 1.88 -5.85
N LEU A 98 -7.11 0.83 -6.60
CA LEU A 98 -6.16 0.02 -7.35
C LEU A 98 -6.32 0.23 -8.85
N VAL A 99 -5.20 0.26 -9.56
CA VAL A 99 -5.10 0.25 -11.02
C VAL A 99 -4.19 -0.91 -11.41
N LYS A 100 -4.66 -1.74 -12.35
CA LYS A 100 -3.87 -2.84 -12.91
C LYS A 100 -3.10 -2.36 -14.13
N GLU A 101 -1.81 -2.64 -14.16
CA GLU A 101 -0.92 -2.39 -15.30
C GLU A 101 -0.29 -3.74 -15.68
N VAL A 102 -0.67 -4.31 -16.80
CA VAL A 102 -0.19 -5.60 -17.34
C VAL A 102 0.02 -6.67 -16.24
N ASP A 103 1.22 -6.74 -15.64
CA ASP A 103 1.59 -7.72 -14.60
C ASP A 103 1.67 -7.10 -13.19
N ASP A 104 1.53 -5.78 -13.08
CA ASP A 104 1.71 -5.02 -11.85
C ASP A 104 0.42 -4.34 -11.40
N ILE A 105 0.34 -3.98 -10.13
CA ILE A 105 -0.78 -3.22 -9.55
C ILE A 105 -0.21 -2.01 -8.84
N ALA A 106 -0.74 -0.84 -9.16
CA ALA A 106 -0.52 0.38 -8.42
C ALA A 106 -1.76 0.74 -7.60
N GLY A 107 -1.57 1.34 -6.43
CA GLY A 107 -2.68 1.81 -5.62
C GLY A 107 -2.34 3.09 -4.86
N ALA A 108 -3.36 3.93 -4.66
CA ALA A 108 -3.24 5.19 -3.96
C ALA A 108 -4.53 5.56 -3.23
N LEU A 109 -4.45 6.53 -2.33
CA LEU A 109 -5.61 7.12 -1.68
C LEU A 109 -6.29 8.12 -2.64
N PRO A 110 -7.60 7.99 -2.92
CA PRO A 110 -8.29 8.78 -3.94
C PRO A 110 -8.31 10.29 -3.66
N GLN A 111 -8.19 10.69 -2.40
CA GLN A 111 -8.13 12.10 -1.98
C GLN A 111 -6.73 12.53 -1.55
N GLY A 112 -5.69 11.74 -1.86
CA GLY A 112 -4.31 11.98 -1.46
C GLY A 112 -4.02 11.72 0.03
N SER A 113 -5.05 11.60 0.87
CA SER A 113 -4.89 11.31 2.30
C SER A 113 -6.08 10.53 2.86
N TYR A 114 -5.83 9.86 3.99
CA TYR A 114 -6.85 9.18 4.80
C TYR A 114 -6.74 9.67 6.24
N THR A 115 -7.87 10.05 6.84
CA THR A 115 -7.95 10.43 8.26
C THR A 115 -8.75 9.38 9.01
N GLY A 116 -8.16 8.85 10.08
CA GLY A 116 -8.79 7.87 10.95
C GLY A 116 -8.66 8.23 12.43
N THR A 117 -9.36 7.48 13.27
CA THR A 117 -9.25 7.54 14.72
C THR A 117 -8.98 6.16 15.28
N VAL A 118 -8.19 6.10 16.35
CA VAL A 118 -7.83 4.84 17.02
C VAL A 118 -7.61 5.11 18.50
N LYS A 119 -7.83 4.10 19.34
CA LYS A 119 -7.52 4.19 20.76
C LYS A 119 -6.06 3.82 21.02
N ASN A 120 -5.34 4.69 21.73
CA ASN A 120 -3.98 4.37 22.18
C ASN A 120 -4.01 3.34 23.34
N ALA A 121 -2.84 2.94 23.81
CA ALA A 121 -2.70 1.98 24.92
C ALA A 121 -3.37 2.43 26.24
N LYS A 122 -3.63 3.74 26.39
CA LYS A 122 -4.34 4.31 27.55
C LYS A 122 -5.86 4.38 27.35
N GLY A 123 -6.38 3.92 26.19
CA GLY A 123 -7.78 4.01 25.82
C GLY A 123 -8.24 5.40 25.34
N GLU A 124 -7.32 6.34 25.15
CA GLU A 124 -7.60 7.67 24.62
C GLU A 124 -7.75 7.61 23.10
N GLU A 125 -8.77 8.29 22.58
CA GLU A 125 -8.95 8.41 21.13
C GLU A 125 -7.93 9.37 20.53
N LYS A 126 -7.24 8.92 19.49
CA LYS A 126 -6.23 9.70 18.74
C LYS A 126 -6.59 9.70 17.27
N THR A 127 -6.54 10.87 16.68
CA THR A 127 -6.68 11.04 15.22
C THR A 127 -5.32 10.81 14.57
N TYR A 128 -5.32 10.16 13.41
CA TYR A 128 -4.14 10.04 12.56
C TYR A 128 -4.49 10.37 11.12
N VAL A 129 -3.47 10.79 10.38
CA VAL A 129 -3.56 11.11 8.96
C VAL A 129 -2.47 10.34 8.23
N VAL A 130 -2.86 9.59 7.21
CA VAL A 130 -1.95 8.93 6.27
C VAL A 130 -2.00 9.71 4.97
N SER A 131 -0.86 10.15 4.46
CA SER A 131 -0.72 10.90 3.20
C SER A 131 0.46 10.35 2.40
N ASP A 132 0.63 10.83 1.16
CA ASP A 132 1.67 10.40 0.23
C ASP A 132 1.71 8.86 0.09
N PHE A 133 0.53 8.25 0.21
CA PHE A 133 0.38 6.80 0.21
C PHE A 133 0.44 6.24 -1.19
N MET A 134 1.29 5.24 -1.36
CA MET A 134 1.38 4.48 -2.60
C MET A 134 1.64 3.01 -2.28
N VAL A 135 1.00 2.13 -3.02
CA VAL A 135 1.32 0.70 -3.07
C VAL A 135 1.68 0.30 -4.49
N LEU A 136 2.75 -0.46 -4.63
CA LEU A 136 3.17 -1.10 -5.89
C LEU A 136 3.32 -2.60 -5.62
N TYR A 137 2.63 -3.42 -6.41
CA TYR A 137 2.71 -4.87 -6.33
C TYR A 137 3.13 -5.44 -7.67
N SER A 138 4.17 -6.27 -7.68
CA SER A 138 4.61 -7.04 -8.83
C SER A 138 4.05 -8.46 -8.76
N GLY A 139 3.17 -8.79 -9.70
CA GLY A 139 2.59 -10.13 -9.81
C GLY A 139 3.64 -11.18 -10.14
N LYS A 140 4.66 -10.81 -10.91
CA LYS A 140 5.75 -11.70 -11.31
C LYS A 140 6.62 -12.13 -10.13
N ASP A 141 6.92 -11.20 -9.21
CA ASP A 141 7.83 -11.44 -8.09
C ASP A 141 7.08 -11.75 -6.78
N ASN A 142 5.76 -11.62 -6.78
CA ASN A 142 4.90 -11.65 -5.58
C ASN A 142 5.41 -10.69 -4.50
N ALA A 143 5.95 -9.55 -4.94
CA ALA A 143 6.57 -8.55 -4.09
C ALA A 143 5.72 -7.29 -4.04
N ILE A 144 5.74 -6.63 -2.88
CA ILE A 144 5.02 -5.39 -2.65
C ILE A 144 5.95 -4.32 -2.07
N MET A 145 5.72 -3.09 -2.46
CA MET A 145 6.28 -1.91 -1.82
C MET A 145 5.13 -0.99 -1.42
N VAL A 146 5.13 -0.54 -0.17
CA VAL A 146 4.18 0.44 0.35
C VAL A 146 4.97 1.63 0.87
N THR A 147 4.57 2.84 0.49
CA THR A 147 5.14 4.08 1.02
C THR A 147 4.04 4.95 1.59
N PHE A 148 4.31 5.65 2.67
CA PHE A 148 3.35 6.56 3.29
C PHE A 148 4.02 7.57 4.20
N LYS A 149 3.33 8.69 4.42
CA LYS A 149 3.57 9.59 5.56
C LYS A 149 2.47 9.43 6.57
N LEU A 150 2.82 9.42 7.84
CA LEU A 150 1.89 9.28 8.94
C LEU A 150 2.08 10.42 9.95
N LYS A 151 0.97 11.12 10.23
CA LYS A 151 0.85 12.04 11.35
C LYS A 151 -0.06 11.44 12.39
N TYR A 152 0.39 11.38 13.65
CA TYR A 152 -0.36 10.75 14.73
C TYR A 152 -0.60 11.72 15.89
N GLY A 153 -1.87 11.99 16.19
CA GLY A 153 -2.29 12.90 17.26
C GLY A 153 -1.65 14.29 17.11
N ASN A 154 -1.11 14.79 18.21
CA ASN A 154 -0.43 16.08 18.29
C ASN A 154 1.09 15.95 18.28
N MET A 155 1.64 14.86 17.75
CA MET A 155 3.10 14.71 17.65
C MET A 155 3.67 15.81 16.75
N PRO A 156 4.80 16.43 17.13
CA PRO A 156 5.39 17.56 16.40
C PRO A 156 6.17 17.14 15.14
N PHE A 157 6.20 15.86 14.84
CA PHE A 157 6.90 15.25 13.70
C PHE A 157 5.99 14.27 12.97
N ASP A 158 6.29 14.06 11.72
CA ASP A 158 5.67 13.03 10.89
C ASP A 158 6.57 11.78 10.86
N PHE A 159 5.97 10.66 10.51
CA PHE A 159 6.65 9.40 10.26
C PHE A 159 6.65 9.15 8.76
N ASP A 160 7.81 8.88 8.18
CA ASP A 160 7.94 8.42 6.81
C ASP A 160 8.13 6.90 6.81
N GLY A 161 7.15 6.16 6.27
CA GLY A 161 7.16 4.70 6.24
C GLY A 161 7.42 4.16 4.85
N VAL A 162 8.28 3.14 4.77
CA VAL A 162 8.50 2.32 3.58
C VAL A 162 8.45 0.86 4.02
N PHE A 163 7.59 0.07 3.39
CA PHE A 163 7.54 -1.37 3.59
C PHE A 163 7.86 -2.08 2.29
N ILE A 164 8.73 -3.08 2.35
CA ILE A 164 9.08 -3.95 1.23
C ILE A 164 8.91 -5.39 1.69
N GLY A 165 8.02 -6.13 1.03
CA GLY A 165 7.68 -7.48 1.45
C GLY A 165 7.29 -8.40 0.31
N LYS A 166 7.04 -9.67 0.66
CA LYS A 166 6.54 -10.70 -0.23
C LYS A 166 5.25 -11.28 0.28
N LYS A 167 4.38 -11.67 -0.65
CA LYS A 167 3.11 -12.32 -0.33
C LYS A 167 3.35 -13.64 0.38
N LEU A 168 2.71 -13.83 1.52
CA LEU A 168 2.69 -15.12 2.21
C LEU A 168 1.76 -16.06 1.45
N LEU A 169 2.31 -17.15 0.95
CA LEU A 169 1.51 -18.22 0.34
C LEU A 169 0.78 -18.95 1.47
N LYS A 170 -0.52 -19.15 1.27
CA LYS A 170 -1.33 -19.97 2.19
C LYS A 170 -1.09 -21.44 1.95
#